data_1455398e2d6d447bd67b08aca1780f30
#
_entry.id   1455398e2d6d447bd67b08aca1780f30
#
_cell.length_a   1.000
_cell.length_b   1.000
_cell.length_c   1.000
_cell.angle_alpha   90.00
_cell.angle_beta   90.00
_cell.angle_gamma   90.00
#
_symmetry.space_group_name_H-M   'P 1'
#
loop_
_entity.id
_entity.type
_entity.pdbx_description
1 polymer ?
#
loop_
_entity_poly.entity_id
_entity_poly.type
_entity_poly.pdbx_seq_one_letter_code
_entity_poly.pdbx_strand_id
1 'polypeptide(L)'
;MIRRIYGALPPDYPSGNVIVGRINAYCKAYGTGYDFCTFYEGDTGDNMLALYYGGELYVHCNENGDLQSIITFSEMLGAKAVMSDIKLSEESETLYIMTSGQMPAVCNNRLTAEFTEDYRTIFEILKSGFSLSDYQFDEWYADTCHRVRHGISRLIVMHYGSEPAATATVLFDDDKSCFLSHIAVRRDMQKNGIGTALLSCTANLLDNRKITLICKKNVQRFYISCGFTVAGTAYEIARG
;
A
#
# COMPACT_ATOMS: atom_id res chain seq x y z
N MET A 1 -12.64 -17.18 18.10
CA MET A 1 -13.34 -15.89 18.39
C MET A 1 -12.40 -14.75 18.02
N ILE A 2 -12.92 -13.69 17.34
CA ILE A 2 -12.12 -12.51 16.96
C ILE A 2 -12.29 -11.45 18.06
N ARG A 3 -11.17 -10.90 18.56
CA ARG A 3 -11.16 -9.89 19.64
C ARG A 3 -10.35 -8.67 19.25
N ARG A 4 -10.76 -7.49 19.76
CA ARG A 4 -10.02 -6.23 19.58
C ARG A 4 -8.75 -6.22 20.43
N ILE A 5 -7.67 -5.71 19.84
CA ILE A 5 -6.38 -5.53 20.52
C ILE A 5 -6.34 -4.14 21.13
N TYR A 6 -5.93 -4.07 22.41
CA TYR A 6 -5.59 -2.85 23.14
C TYR A 6 -4.16 -2.99 23.66
N GLY A 7 -3.25 -2.14 23.19
CA GLY A 7 -1.83 -2.20 23.55
C GLY A 7 -0.93 -2.67 22.41
N ALA A 8 0.14 -3.39 22.71
CA ALA A 8 1.09 -3.84 21.69
C ALA A 8 0.49 -4.95 20.82
N LEU A 9 0.82 -4.93 19.53
CA LEU A 9 0.50 -6.06 18.65
C LEU A 9 1.34 -7.28 19.05
N PRO A 10 0.80 -8.50 18.90
CA PRO A 10 1.56 -9.72 19.15
C PRO A 10 2.81 -9.79 18.26
N PRO A 11 3.97 -10.29 18.77
CA PRO A 11 5.24 -10.27 18.05
C PRO A 11 5.38 -11.36 16.98
N ASP A 12 4.55 -12.38 16.98
CA ASP A 12 4.79 -13.66 16.29
C ASP A 12 4.29 -13.72 14.84
N TYR A 13 4.16 -12.55 14.18
CA TYR A 13 3.71 -12.52 12.78
C TYR A 13 4.89 -12.42 11.79
N PRO A 14 4.77 -13.02 10.58
CA PRO A 14 5.88 -13.14 9.65
C PRO A 14 6.40 -11.78 9.17
N SER A 15 7.69 -11.53 9.39
CA SER A 15 8.38 -10.38 8.84
C SER A 15 8.43 -10.46 7.31
N GLY A 16 8.18 -9.34 6.62
CA GLY A 16 8.18 -9.27 5.15
C GLY A 16 6.85 -9.62 4.49
N ASN A 17 5.83 -10.00 5.26
CA ASN A 17 4.46 -10.09 4.76
C ASN A 17 3.88 -8.69 4.59
N VAL A 18 3.36 -8.36 3.40
CA VAL A 18 2.90 -6.99 3.08
C VAL A 18 1.65 -6.57 3.84
N ILE A 19 0.77 -7.51 4.18
CA ILE A 19 -0.43 -7.22 4.99
C ILE A 19 -0.02 -6.95 6.44
N VAL A 20 0.81 -7.81 7.03
CA VAL A 20 1.37 -7.61 8.37
C VAL A 20 2.18 -6.32 8.45
N GLY A 21 3.00 -6.03 7.43
CA GLY A 21 3.75 -4.78 7.35
C GLY A 21 2.85 -3.54 7.39
N ARG A 22 1.72 -3.56 6.66
CA ARG A 22 0.71 -2.49 6.70
C ARG A 22 0.08 -2.37 8.09
N ILE A 23 -0.36 -3.48 8.70
CA ILE A 23 -0.96 -3.49 10.03
C ILE A 23 -0.01 -2.88 11.06
N ASN A 24 1.26 -3.30 11.05
CA ASN A 24 2.30 -2.76 11.93
C ASN A 24 2.55 -1.26 11.71
N ALA A 25 2.58 -0.82 10.45
CA ALA A 25 2.76 0.59 10.09
C ALA A 25 1.64 1.48 10.66
N TYR A 26 0.40 1.05 10.51
CA TYR A 26 -0.74 1.77 11.06
C TYR A 26 -0.76 1.73 12.60
N CYS A 27 -0.38 0.62 13.21
CA CYS A 27 -0.24 0.56 14.66
C CYS A 27 0.85 1.51 15.19
N LYS A 28 1.98 1.63 14.48
CA LYS A 28 3.03 2.60 14.83
C LYS A 28 2.55 4.05 14.66
N ALA A 29 1.75 4.35 13.63
CA ALA A 29 1.26 5.68 13.36
C ALA A 29 0.15 6.13 14.32
N TYR A 30 -0.79 5.25 14.62
CA TYR A 30 -2.02 5.59 15.35
C TYR A 30 -2.09 4.99 16.76
N GLY A 31 -1.35 3.92 17.04
CA GLY A 31 -1.58 3.11 18.24
C GLY A 31 -2.90 2.32 18.14
N THR A 32 -3.33 1.72 19.24
CA THR A 32 -4.50 0.83 19.29
C THR A 32 -5.71 1.43 20.01
N GLY A 33 -5.65 2.71 20.41
CA GLY A 33 -6.66 3.36 21.24
C GLY A 33 -7.81 4.05 20.50
N TYR A 34 -7.74 4.18 19.18
CA TYR A 34 -8.75 4.89 18.38
C TYR A 34 -9.81 3.98 17.81
N ASP A 35 -11.06 4.47 17.70
CA ASP A 35 -12.16 3.68 17.12
C ASP A 35 -12.20 3.72 15.60
N PHE A 36 -11.54 4.68 14.97
CA PHE A 36 -11.42 4.77 13.50
C PHE A 36 -10.27 3.93 12.92
N CYS A 37 -9.36 3.44 13.78
CA CYS A 37 -8.22 2.61 13.42
C CYS A 37 -8.10 1.48 14.46
N THR A 38 -8.67 0.33 14.15
CA THR A 38 -8.83 -0.75 15.12
C THR A 38 -8.12 -2.02 14.67
N PHE A 39 -7.54 -2.71 15.62
CA PHE A 39 -6.75 -3.92 15.43
C PHE A 39 -7.41 -5.10 16.10
N TYR A 40 -7.34 -6.26 15.47
CA TYR A 40 -7.99 -7.48 15.93
C TYR A 40 -7.07 -8.67 15.79
N GLU A 41 -7.27 -9.66 16.67
CA GLU A 41 -6.63 -10.96 16.62
C GLU A 41 -7.66 -12.08 16.73
N GLY A 42 -7.39 -13.22 16.11
CA GLY A 42 -8.15 -14.45 16.28
C GLY A 42 -7.66 -15.25 17.47
N ASP A 43 -8.39 -16.32 17.80
CA ASP A 43 -7.93 -17.29 18.80
C ASP A 43 -6.59 -17.93 18.39
N THR A 44 -5.86 -18.45 19.36
CA THR A 44 -4.48 -18.96 19.22
C THR A 44 -4.25 -20.03 18.14
N GLY A 45 -5.31 -20.62 17.58
CA GLY A 45 -5.22 -21.57 16.47
C GLY A 45 -5.25 -20.96 15.07
N ASP A 46 -5.84 -19.77 14.92
CA ASP A 46 -6.10 -19.16 13.62
C ASP A 46 -4.96 -18.26 13.14
N ASN A 47 -4.07 -17.86 14.04
CA ASN A 47 -2.96 -16.92 13.79
C ASN A 47 -3.39 -15.70 12.94
N MET A 48 -4.59 -15.18 13.23
CA MET A 48 -5.20 -14.07 12.53
C MET A 48 -4.80 -12.74 13.15
N LEU A 49 -4.37 -11.80 12.32
CA LEU A 49 -4.16 -10.40 12.67
C LEU A 49 -4.91 -9.52 11.67
N ALA A 50 -5.66 -8.53 12.14
CA ALA A 50 -6.39 -7.64 11.25
C ALA A 50 -6.32 -6.18 11.68
N LEU A 51 -6.43 -5.30 10.68
CA LEU A 51 -6.58 -3.85 10.79
C LEU A 51 -7.87 -3.46 10.09
N TYR A 52 -8.77 -2.76 10.78
CA TYR A 52 -9.89 -2.06 10.16
C TYR A 52 -9.63 -0.55 10.17
N TYR A 53 -9.58 0.05 8.99
CA TYR A 53 -9.32 1.46 8.79
C TYR A 53 -9.96 1.97 7.49
N GLY A 54 -10.60 3.15 7.52
CA GLY A 54 -11.16 3.81 6.32
C GLY A 54 -12.23 2.98 5.59
N GLY A 55 -12.92 2.08 6.29
CA GLY A 55 -13.88 1.15 5.68
C GLY A 55 -13.24 -0.08 5.02
N GLU A 56 -11.94 -0.27 5.15
CA GLU A 56 -11.20 -1.42 4.63
C GLU A 56 -10.72 -2.31 5.77
N LEU A 57 -10.80 -3.62 5.59
CA LEU A 57 -10.27 -4.63 6.50
C LEU A 57 -9.07 -5.32 5.87
N TYR A 58 -7.90 -5.18 6.48
CA TYR A 58 -6.67 -5.88 6.11
C TYR A 58 -6.49 -7.07 7.04
N VAL A 59 -6.38 -8.28 6.48
CA VAL A 59 -6.34 -9.52 7.26
C VAL A 59 -5.14 -10.37 6.85
N HIS A 60 -4.33 -10.70 7.83
CA HIS A 60 -3.39 -11.81 7.77
C HIS A 60 -3.98 -12.99 8.54
N CYS A 61 -3.94 -14.18 7.95
CA CYS A 61 -4.20 -15.43 8.68
C CYS A 61 -3.45 -16.60 8.01
N ASN A 62 -3.30 -17.68 8.75
CA ASN A 62 -2.73 -18.89 8.18
C ASN A 62 -3.80 -19.68 7.37
N GLU A 63 -3.35 -20.68 6.60
CA GLU A 63 -4.21 -21.50 5.73
C GLU A 63 -5.28 -22.29 6.49
N ASN A 64 -5.12 -22.48 7.79
CA ASN A 64 -6.04 -23.22 8.66
C ASN A 64 -7.05 -22.31 9.37
N GLY A 65 -7.04 -21.00 9.08
CA GLY A 65 -7.94 -20.02 9.69
C GLY A 65 -9.41 -20.28 9.34
N ASP A 66 -10.30 -19.90 10.24
CA ASP A 66 -11.75 -19.94 9.99
C ASP A 66 -12.18 -18.82 9.06
N LEU A 67 -12.11 -19.09 7.73
CA LEU A 67 -12.40 -18.12 6.67
C LEU A 67 -13.83 -17.57 6.77
N GLN A 68 -14.79 -18.43 7.16
CA GLN A 68 -16.19 -18.00 7.27
C GLN A 68 -16.37 -16.99 8.42
N SER A 69 -15.71 -17.22 9.55
CA SER A 69 -15.71 -16.25 10.65
C SER A 69 -15.10 -14.92 10.26
N ILE A 70 -14.03 -14.89 9.43
CA ILE A 70 -13.42 -13.67 8.93
C ILE A 70 -14.39 -12.91 8.01
N ILE A 71 -15.05 -13.61 7.09
CA ILE A 71 -16.05 -13.01 6.18
C ILE A 71 -17.19 -12.40 7.00
N THR A 72 -17.79 -13.16 7.91
CA THR A 72 -18.87 -12.70 8.78
C THR A 72 -18.44 -11.50 9.62
N PHE A 73 -17.23 -11.54 10.18
CA PHE A 73 -16.70 -10.43 10.95
C PHE A 73 -16.53 -9.15 10.11
N SER A 74 -16.04 -9.28 8.87
CA SER A 74 -15.92 -8.15 7.96
C SER A 74 -17.28 -7.52 7.61
N GLU A 75 -18.34 -8.33 7.54
CA GLU A 75 -19.73 -7.86 7.36
C GLU A 75 -20.24 -7.11 8.59
N MET A 76 -19.98 -7.65 9.77
CA MET A 76 -20.35 -6.98 11.03
C MET A 76 -19.68 -5.61 11.20
N LEU A 77 -18.43 -5.47 10.71
CA LEU A 77 -17.73 -4.18 10.70
C LEU A 77 -18.22 -3.22 9.62
N GLY A 78 -19.04 -3.67 8.67
CA GLY A 78 -19.43 -2.88 7.51
C GLY A 78 -18.26 -2.58 6.56
N ALA A 79 -17.30 -3.49 6.45
CA ALA A 79 -16.14 -3.31 5.60
C ALA A 79 -16.55 -3.25 4.12
N LYS A 80 -16.17 -2.17 3.44
CA LYS A 80 -16.40 -1.96 2.00
C LYS A 80 -15.43 -2.77 1.14
N ALA A 81 -14.25 -3.06 1.68
CA ALA A 81 -13.27 -3.94 1.06
C ALA A 81 -12.54 -4.78 2.11
N VAL A 82 -12.15 -5.99 1.72
CA VAL A 82 -11.31 -6.87 2.54
C VAL A 82 -10.09 -7.25 1.72
N MET A 83 -8.91 -6.93 2.21
CA MET A 83 -7.64 -7.34 1.61
C MET A 83 -6.96 -8.37 2.51
N SER A 84 -6.56 -9.52 1.95
CA SER A 84 -5.95 -10.62 2.68
C SER A 84 -4.79 -11.26 1.91
N ASP A 85 -3.93 -11.96 2.62
CA ASP A 85 -2.85 -12.77 2.05
C ASP A 85 -3.27 -14.20 1.72
N ILE A 86 -4.48 -14.60 2.09
CA ILE A 86 -5.10 -15.86 1.67
C ILE A 86 -6.43 -15.61 0.97
N LYS A 87 -6.84 -16.54 0.11
CA LYS A 87 -8.11 -16.44 -0.61
C LYS A 87 -9.28 -16.75 0.33
N LEU A 88 -10.06 -15.72 0.70
CA LEU A 88 -11.17 -15.85 1.63
C LEU A 88 -12.44 -16.43 0.98
N SER A 89 -12.68 -16.16 -0.31
CA SER A 89 -13.84 -16.67 -1.06
C SER A 89 -13.52 -16.80 -2.55
N GLU A 90 -14.39 -17.47 -3.30
CA GLU A 90 -14.28 -17.57 -4.77
C GLU A 90 -14.45 -16.21 -5.47
N GLU A 91 -15.11 -15.25 -4.85
CA GLU A 91 -15.30 -13.89 -5.38
C GLU A 91 -14.07 -12.99 -5.18
N SER A 92 -13.06 -13.47 -4.44
CA SER A 92 -11.84 -12.68 -4.20
C SER A 92 -11.07 -12.42 -5.50
N GLU A 93 -10.85 -11.15 -5.83
CA GLU A 93 -9.95 -10.74 -6.90
C GLU A 93 -8.49 -11.06 -6.49
N THR A 94 -7.74 -11.69 -7.39
CA THR A 94 -6.32 -11.94 -7.15
C THR A 94 -5.50 -10.69 -7.48
N LEU A 95 -4.72 -10.24 -6.52
CA LEU A 95 -3.72 -9.19 -6.64
C LEU A 95 -2.32 -9.80 -6.65
N TYR A 96 -1.37 -9.13 -7.28
CA TYR A 96 0.01 -9.61 -7.38
C TYR A 96 0.93 -8.78 -6.50
N ILE A 97 1.64 -9.45 -5.62
CA ILE A 97 2.75 -8.86 -4.85
C ILE A 97 3.96 -8.87 -5.76
N MET A 98 4.43 -7.67 -6.12
CA MET A 98 5.58 -7.47 -6.98
C MET A 98 6.78 -7.03 -6.15
N THR A 99 7.95 -7.55 -6.46
CA THR A 99 9.19 -7.13 -5.82
C THR A 99 10.22 -6.70 -6.85
N SER A 100 10.96 -5.62 -6.55
CA SER A 100 11.98 -5.10 -7.45
C SER A 100 13.16 -6.06 -7.58
N GLY A 101 13.59 -6.23 -8.82
CA GLY A 101 14.89 -6.74 -9.20
C GLY A 101 15.79 -5.59 -9.66
N GLN A 102 16.59 -5.87 -10.67
CA GLN A 102 17.40 -4.85 -11.33
C GLN A 102 16.51 -3.95 -12.19
N MET A 103 16.42 -2.68 -11.84
CA MET A 103 15.63 -1.71 -12.61
C MET A 103 16.44 -1.16 -13.79
N PRO A 104 15.77 -0.86 -14.92
CA PRO A 104 16.43 -0.22 -16.05
C PRO A 104 16.96 1.17 -15.66
N ALA A 105 18.19 1.48 -16.05
CA ALA A 105 18.73 2.82 -15.89
C ALA A 105 17.95 3.80 -16.78
N VAL A 106 17.52 4.91 -16.20
CA VAL A 106 16.84 5.98 -16.94
C VAL A 106 17.79 7.17 -17.09
N CYS A 107 18.20 7.42 -18.32
CA CYS A 107 19.03 8.55 -18.68
C CYS A 107 18.17 9.65 -19.34
N ASN A 108 17.49 10.44 -18.54
CA ASN A 108 16.76 11.62 -19.04
C ASN A 108 16.95 12.78 -18.08
N ASN A 109 17.81 13.73 -18.45
CA ASN A 109 18.18 14.89 -17.64
C ASN A 109 17.01 15.86 -17.32
N ARG A 110 15.85 15.65 -17.94
CA ARG A 110 14.63 16.41 -17.66
C ARG A 110 13.77 15.80 -16.56
N LEU A 111 14.09 14.58 -16.12
CA LEU A 111 13.35 13.86 -15.07
C LEU A 111 14.15 13.93 -13.77
N THR A 112 13.56 14.51 -12.75
CA THR A 112 14.10 14.58 -11.39
C THR A 112 13.07 14.08 -10.40
N ALA A 113 13.48 13.31 -9.41
CA ALA A 113 12.61 12.84 -8.34
C ALA A 113 13.20 13.21 -6.98
N GLU A 114 12.34 13.58 -6.06
CA GLU A 114 12.71 13.99 -4.71
C GLU A 114 11.63 13.63 -3.68
N PHE A 115 12.01 13.59 -2.41
CA PHE A 115 11.03 13.56 -1.32
C PHE A 115 10.38 14.92 -1.14
N THR A 116 9.10 14.93 -0.82
CA THR A 116 8.33 16.17 -0.66
C THR A 116 7.28 16.06 0.44
N GLU A 117 6.89 17.22 0.98
CA GLU A 117 5.69 17.38 1.82
C GLU A 117 4.66 18.30 1.15
N ASP A 118 4.78 18.53 -0.16
CA ASP A 118 3.76 19.23 -0.93
C ASP A 118 2.56 18.31 -1.22
N TYR A 119 1.74 18.12 -0.21
CA TYR A 119 0.55 17.25 -0.29
C TYR A 119 -0.42 17.69 -1.39
N ARG A 120 -0.53 18.98 -1.67
CA ARG A 120 -1.45 19.48 -2.71
C ARG A 120 -1.00 19.01 -4.09
N THR A 121 0.27 19.21 -4.43
CA THR A 121 0.84 18.73 -5.70
C THR A 121 0.73 17.23 -5.84
N ILE A 122 1.02 16.46 -4.78
CA ILE A 122 0.86 14.99 -4.79
C ILE A 122 -0.59 14.60 -5.07
N PHE A 123 -1.56 15.22 -4.37
CA PHE A 123 -2.97 14.89 -4.57
C PHE A 123 -3.47 15.23 -5.98
N GLU A 124 -3.05 16.36 -6.57
CA GLU A 124 -3.42 16.70 -7.95
C GLU A 124 -2.89 15.67 -8.97
N ILE A 125 -1.68 15.11 -8.75
CA ILE A 125 -1.17 14.02 -9.58
C ILE A 125 -2.01 12.75 -9.39
N LEU A 126 -2.34 12.38 -8.14
CA LEU A 126 -3.18 11.22 -7.83
C LEU A 126 -4.58 11.37 -8.44
N LYS A 127 -5.19 12.55 -8.29
CA LYS A 127 -6.49 12.89 -8.85
C LYS A 127 -6.49 12.72 -10.36
N SER A 128 -5.47 13.22 -11.05
CA SER A 128 -5.31 13.06 -12.50
C SER A 128 -5.12 11.58 -12.90
N GLY A 129 -4.28 10.84 -12.17
CA GLY A 129 -3.93 9.45 -12.49
C GLY A 129 -5.06 8.44 -12.18
N PHE A 130 -5.75 8.60 -11.07
CA PHE A 130 -6.78 7.68 -10.57
C PHE A 130 -8.22 8.19 -10.76
N SER A 131 -8.41 9.39 -11.32
CA SER A 131 -9.74 10.01 -11.49
C SER A 131 -10.46 10.23 -10.15
N LEU A 132 -9.71 10.64 -9.11
CA LEU A 132 -10.27 10.98 -7.81
C LEU A 132 -11.05 12.30 -7.88
N SER A 133 -11.95 12.53 -6.91
CA SER A 133 -12.66 13.78 -6.73
C SER A 133 -11.98 14.70 -5.71
N ASP A 134 -12.25 16.00 -5.78
CA ASP A 134 -11.71 16.98 -4.83
C ASP A 134 -12.15 16.73 -3.37
N TYR A 135 -13.33 16.14 -3.18
CA TYR A 135 -13.87 15.81 -1.86
C TYR A 135 -13.03 14.78 -1.08
N GLN A 136 -12.17 14.02 -1.76
CA GLN A 136 -11.30 13.03 -1.14
C GLN A 136 -10.00 13.64 -0.60
N PHE A 137 -9.72 14.92 -0.86
CA PHE A 137 -8.46 15.55 -0.44
C PHE A 137 -8.29 15.59 1.07
N ASP A 138 -9.30 16.04 1.80
CA ASP A 138 -9.16 16.26 3.26
C ASP A 138 -8.93 14.94 4.00
N GLU A 139 -9.65 13.88 3.62
CA GLU A 139 -9.48 12.56 4.21
C GLU A 139 -8.10 11.97 3.88
N TRP A 140 -7.71 12.01 2.61
CA TRP A 140 -6.39 11.55 2.15
C TRP A 140 -5.27 12.35 2.81
N TYR A 141 -5.40 13.67 2.90
CA TYR A 141 -4.41 14.56 3.52
C TYR A 141 -4.25 14.26 5.01
N ALA A 142 -5.35 14.14 5.75
CA ALA A 142 -5.32 13.89 7.18
C ALA A 142 -4.56 12.59 7.51
N ASP A 143 -4.88 11.49 6.82
CA ASP A 143 -4.20 10.20 6.99
C ASP A 143 -2.72 10.27 6.55
N THR A 144 -2.46 10.79 5.34
CA THR A 144 -1.12 10.81 4.78
C THR A 144 -0.19 11.71 5.59
N CYS A 145 -0.65 12.92 5.97
CA CYS A 145 0.11 13.87 6.79
C CYS A 145 0.42 13.27 8.17
N HIS A 146 -0.55 12.58 8.78
CA HIS A 146 -0.32 11.90 10.06
C HIS A 146 0.79 10.86 9.95
N ARG A 147 0.74 9.96 8.96
CA ARG A 147 1.76 8.93 8.76
C ARG A 147 3.14 9.51 8.42
N VAL A 148 3.19 10.60 7.63
CA VAL A 148 4.46 11.28 7.32
C VAL A 148 5.06 11.91 8.58
N ARG A 149 4.27 12.62 9.39
CA ARG A 149 4.73 13.22 10.66
C ARG A 149 5.23 12.20 11.68
N HIS A 150 4.69 10.99 11.65
CA HIS A 150 5.16 9.88 12.50
C HIS A 150 6.35 9.11 11.89
N GLY A 151 6.90 9.58 10.75
CA GLY A 151 8.06 8.94 10.10
C GLY A 151 7.75 7.58 9.46
N ILE A 152 6.48 7.25 9.28
CA ILE A 152 6.05 5.96 8.72
C ILE A 152 6.01 6.00 7.20
N SER A 153 5.51 7.10 6.62
CA SER A 153 5.36 7.27 5.19
C SER A 153 6.24 8.41 4.65
N ARG A 154 6.60 8.33 3.37
CA ARG A 154 7.31 9.38 2.64
C ARG A 154 6.68 9.57 1.27
N LEU A 155 6.53 10.81 0.84
CA LEU A 155 6.00 11.15 -0.47
C LEU A 155 7.15 11.44 -1.44
N ILE A 156 7.03 10.99 -2.67
CA ILE A 156 7.97 11.23 -3.75
C ILE A 156 7.23 11.94 -4.87
N VAL A 157 7.76 13.07 -5.32
CA VAL A 157 7.34 13.75 -6.55
C VAL A 157 8.39 13.57 -7.62
N MET A 158 7.95 13.36 -8.85
CA MET A 158 8.81 13.40 -10.04
C MET A 158 8.40 14.57 -10.92
N HIS A 159 9.37 15.37 -11.30
CA HIS A 159 9.22 16.47 -12.24
C HIS A 159 9.71 16.09 -13.64
N TYR A 160 9.05 16.64 -14.65
CA TYR A 160 9.52 16.67 -16.03
C TYR A 160 9.85 18.13 -16.39
N GLY A 161 11.12 18.51 -16.37
CA GLY A 161 11.54 19.90 -16.31
C GLY A 161 11.12 20.54 -14.97
N SER A 162 10.30 21.58 -15.04
CA SER A 162 9.74 22.25 -13.85
C SER A 162 8.34 21.76 -13.46
N GLU A 163 7.72 20.88 -14.25
CA GLU A 163 6.33 20.46 -14.04
C GLU A 163 6.24 19.16 -13.24
N PRO A 164 5.44 19.11 -12.15
CA PRO A 164 5.13 17.86 -11.45
C PRO A 164 4.42 16.88 -12.40
N ALA A 165 4.98 15.70 -12.59
CA ALA A 165 4.55 14.73 -13.59
C ALA A 165 4.04 13.43 -13.01
N ALA A 166 4.65 12.97 -11.92
CA ALA A 166 4.32 11.65 -11.32
C ALA A 166 4.60 11.64 -9.83
N THR A 167 4.02 10.68 -9.14
CA THR A 167 4.21 10.48 -7.69
C THR A 167 4.27 9.00 -7.32
N ALA A 168 4.94 8.70 -6.22
CA ALA A 168 4.88 7.45 -5.49
C ALA A 168 4.89 7.74 -3.99
N THR A 169 4.20 6.91 -3.21
CA THR A 169 4.25 6.97 -1.75
C THR A 169 4.98 5.75 -1.22
N VAL A 170 6.05 5.95 -0.44
CA VAL A 170 6.53 4.92 0.47
C VAL A 170 5.50 4.86 1.60
N LEU A 171 4.63 3.85 1.58
CA LEU A 171 3.55 3.70 2.55
C LEU A 171 4.12 3.30 3.92
N PHE A 172 5.08 2.40 3.91
CA PHE A 172 5.89 2.01 5.05
C PHE A 172 7.19 1.38 4.55
N ASP A 173 8.18 1.35 5.42
CA ASP A 173 9.38 0.57 5.21
C ASP A 173 9.74 -0.25 6.46
N ASP A 174 10.41 -1.35 6.23
CA ASP A 174 11.06 -2.16 7.25
C ASP A 174 12.57 -2.27 6.93
N ASP A 175 13.33 -3.00 7.75
CA ASP A 175 14.76 -3.15 7.56
C ASP A 175 15.14 -3.85 6.23
N LYS A 176 14.21 -4.54 5.59
CA LYS A 176 14.43 -5.37 4.40
C LYS A 176 13.88 -4.76 3.12
N SER A 177 12.76 -4.06 3.19
CA SER A 177 12.03 -3.59 2.02
C SER A 177 11.26 -2.29 2.26
N CYS A 178 10.99 -1.58 1.18
CA CYS A 178 10.07 -0.45 1.15
C CYS A 178 8.80 -0.85 0.41
N PHE A 179 7.65 -0.60 1.02
CA PHE A 179 6.38 -0.84 0.35
C PHE A 179 5.88 0.44 -0.33
N LEU A 180 5.75 0.39 -1.66
CA LEU A 180 5.21 1.50 -2.45
C LEU A 180 3.72 1.36 -2.69
N SER A 181 3.03 2.49 -2.61
CA SER A 181 1.63 2.67 -2.94
C SER A 181 1.42 4.00 -3.69
N HIS A 182 0.20 4.28 -4.13
CA HIS A 182 -0.17 5.55 -4.77
C HIS A 182 0.81 5.95 -5.90
N ILE A 183 1.20 4.99 -6.74
CA ILE A 183 2.08 5.21 -7.88
C ILE A 183 1.22 5.74 -9.04
N ALA A 184 1.41 7.00 -9.40
CA ALA A 184 0.61 7.64 -10.44
C ALA A 184 1.45 8.52 -11.35
N VAL A 185 1.05 8.59 -12.62
CA VAL A 185 1.55 9.55 -13.62
C VAL A 185 0.36 10.39 -14.06
N ARG A 186 0.52 11.70 -14.13
CA ARG A 186 -0.49 12.59 -14.68
C ARG A 186 -1.00 12.05 -16.01
N ARG A 187 -2.32 12.11 -16.23
CA ARG A 187 -2.98 11.50 -17.39
C ARG A 187 -2.43 12.02 -18.73
N ASP A 188 -2.18 13.34 -18.81
CA ASP A 188 -1.64 14.01 -20.00
C ASP A 188 -0.16 13.68 -20.28
N MET A 189 0.54 13.10 -19.31
CA MET A 189 1.96 12.72 -19.39
C MET A 189 2.20 11.21 -19.44
N GLN A 190 1.15 10.40 -19.43
CA GLN A 190 1.26 8.93 -19.53
C GLN A 190 1.83 8.47 -20.86
N LYS A 191 2.34 7.22 -20.90
CA LYS A 191 2.93 6.56 -22.09
C LYS A 191 4.21 7.21 -22.64
N ASN A 192 4.85 8.09 -21.87
CA ASN A 192 6.12 8.78 -22.21
C ASN A 192 7.31 8.24 -21.39
N GLY A 193 7.24 7.03 -20.83
CA GLY A 193 8.31 6.42 -20.03
C GLY A 193 8.43 6.98 -18.60
N ILE A 194 7.62 7.98 -18.22
CA ILE A 194 7.69 8.64 -16.90
C ILE A 194 7.46 7.67 -15.75
N GLY A 195 6.52 6.71 -15.89
CA GLY A 195 6.27 5.71 -14.85
C GLY A 195 7.47 4.80 -14.60
N THR A 196 8.18 4.38 -15.66
CA THR A 196 9.42 3.60 -15.54
C THR A 196 10.52 4.42 -14.89
N ALA A 197 10.65 5.67 -15.29
CA ALA A 197 11.61 6.61 -14.70
C ALA A 197 11.33 6.86 -13.21
N LEU A 198 10.06 7.06 -12.84
CA LEU A 198 9.64 7.22 -11.45
C LEU A 198 10.12 6.04 -10.59
N LEU A 199 9.86 4.80 -11.01
CA LEU A 199 10.27 3.62 -10.25
C LEU A 199 11.80 3.50 -10.14
N SER A 200 12.52 3.77 -11.23
CA SER A 200 14.00 3.74 -11.23
C SER A 200 14.59 4.84 -10.32
N CYS A 201 14.09 6.08 -10.42
CA CYS A 201 14.54 7.17 -9.55
C CYS A 201 14.15 6.93 -8.08
N THR A 202 12.97 6.36 -7.83
CA THR A 202 12.54 5.96 -6.48
C THR A 202 13.50 4.93 -5.88
N ALA A 203 13.95 3.95 -6.65
CA ALA A 203 14.94 2.96 -6.16
C ALA A 203 16.25 3.66 -5.73
N ASN A 204 16.74 4.62 -6.52
CA ASN A 204 17.93 5.39 -6.17
C ASN A 204 17.72 6.23 -4.91
N LEU A 205 16.57 6.90 -4.76
CA LEU A 205 16.23 7.67 -3.55
C LEU A 205 16.13 6.79 -2.29
N LEU A 206 15.88 5.49 -2.47
CA LEU A 206 15.77 4.50 -1.41
C LEU A 206 17.06 3.66 -1.27
N ASP A 207 18.21 4.16 -1.73
CA ASP A 207 19.50 3.50 -1.65
C ASP A 207 19.50 2.07 -2.24
N ASN A 208 18.71 1.87 -3.31
CA ASN A 208 18.48 0.58 -3.96
C ASN A 208 17.94 -0.52 -3.03
N ARG A 209 17.25 -0.14 -1.97
CA ARG A 209 16.54 -1.08 -1.11
C ARG A 209 15.46 -1.81 -1.92
N LYS A 210 15.16 -3.02 -1.51
CA LYS A 210 14.11 -3.83 -2.14
C LYS A 210 12.77 -3.10 -2.08
N ILE A 211 12.14 -2.90 -3.22
CA ILE A 211 10.81 -2.30 -3.33
C ILE A 211 9.78 -3.42 -3.50
N THR A 212 8.70 -3.34 -2.74
CA THR A 212 7.55 -4.22 -2.87
C THR A 212 6.31 -3.37 -3.12
N LEU A 213 5.39 -3.86 -3.93
CA LEU A 213 4.09 -3.25 -4.18
C LEU A 213 3.03 -4.31 -4.48
N ILE A 214 1.76 -3.92 -4.42
CA ILE A 214 0.64 -4.76 -4.85
C ILE A 214 0.02 -4.15 -6.10
N CYS A 215 -0.31 -4.99 -7.08
CA CYS A 215 -0.98 -4.54 -8.30
C CYS A 215 -2.03 -5.52 -8.81
N LYS A 216 -2.98 -4.99 -9.60
CA LYS A 216 -3.94 -5.79 -10.35
C LYS A 216 -3.30 -6.40 -11.61
N LYS A 217 -3.90 -7.46 -12.14
CA LYS A 217 -3.41 -8.18 -13.32
C LYS A 217 -3.19 -7.30 -14.56
N ASN A 218 -4.04 -6.32 -14.77
CA ASN A 218 -3.98 -5.44 -15.94
C ASN A 218 -2.72 -4.55 -16.00
N VAL A 219 -2.11 -4.23 -14.85
CA VAL A 219 -0.87 -3.42 -14.76
C VAL A 219 0.37 -4.25 -14.44
N GLN A 220 0.25 -5.55 -14.19
CA GLN A 220 1.36 -6.45 -13.87
C GLN A 220 2.49 -6.41 -14.92
N ARG A 221 2.11 -6.42 -16.22
CA ARG A 221 3.08 -6.37 -17.32
C ARG A 221 3.94 -5.11 -17.31
N PHE A 222 3.36 -3.98 -16.91
CA PHE A 222 4.12 -2.73 -16.75
C PHE A 222 5.21 -2.90 -15.68
N TYR A 223 4.88 -3.43 -14.51
CA TYR A 223 5.88 -3.64 -13.46
C TYR A 223 6.96 -4.66 -13.86
N ILE A 224 6.59 -5.74 -14.56
CA ILE A 224 7.57 -6.69 -15.10
C ILE A 224 8.54 -5.98 -16.06
N SER A 225 8.04 -5.11 -16.96
CA SER A 225 8.91 -4.34 -17.86
C SER A 225 9.81 -3.33 -17.14
N CYS A 226 9.46 -2.94 -15.91
CA CYS A 226 10.28 -2.10 -15.04
C CYS A 226 11.26 -2.90 -14.16
N GLY A 227 11.40 -4.23 -14.37
CA GLY A 227 12.34 -5.06 -13.62
C GLY A 227 11.78 -5.65 -12.33
N PHE A 228 10.47 -5.61 -12.12
CA PHE A 228 9.82 -6.32 -11.01
C PHE A 228 9.53 -7.78 -11.35
N THR A 229 9.50 -8.62 -10.33
CA THR A 229 9.06 -10.01 -10.41
C THR A 229 7.89 -10.26 -9.48
N VAL A 230 7.06 -11.26 -9.80
CA VAL A 230 5.99 -11.71 -8.90
C VAL A 230 6.61 -12.45 -7.72
N ALA A 231 6.35 -11.98 -6.51
CA ALA A 231 6.83 -12.59 -5.26
C ALA A 231 5.73 -13.36 -4.52
N GLY A 232 4.47 -13.14 -4.86
CA GLY A 232 3.33 -13.78 -4.23
C GLY A 232 2.01 -13.19 -4.70
N THR A 233 0.96 -13.54 -4.00
CA THR A 233 -0.40 -13.04 -4.24
C THR A 233 -1.00 -12.46 -2.96
N ALA A 234 -1.92 -11.53 -3.13
CA ALA A 234 -2.87 -11.08 -2.14
C ALA A 234 -4.27 -11.15 -2.78
N TYR A 235 -5.30 -10.98 -1.99
CA TYR A 235 -6.67 -11.13 -2.44
C TYR A 235 -7.52 -9.98 -1.93
N GLU A 236 -8.46 -9.52 -2.77
CA GLU A 236 -9.37 -8.44 -2.43
C GLU A 236 -10.81 -8.86 -2.66
N ILE A 237 -11.67 -8.59 -1.69
CA ILE A 237 -13.13 -8.64 -1.85
C ILE A 237 -13.61 -7.19 -1.79
N ALA A 238 -14.10 -6.65 -2.91
CA ALA A 238 -14.77 -5.35 -2.93
C ALA A 238 -16.27 -5.56 -2.72
N ARG A 239 -16.85 -4.77 -1.82
CA ARG A 239 -18.31 -4.75 -1.57
C ARG A 239 -18.81 -3.39 -2.03
N GLY A 240 -19.62 -3.41 -3.08
CA GLY A 240 -20.21 -2.23 -3.70
C GLY A 240 -21.19 -1.46 -2.78
#